data_d740da830a15098890b9bb24493f7b1b
#
_entry.id   d740da830a15098890b9bb24493f7b1b
#
_cell.length_a   1.000
_cell.length_b   1.000
_cell.length_c   1.000
_cell.angle_alpha   90.00
_cell.angle_beta   90.00
_cell.angle_gamma   90.00
#
_symmetry.space_group_name_H-M   'P 1'
#
loop_
_entity.id
_entity.type
_entity.pdbx_description
1 polymer ?
#
loop_
_entity_poly.entity_id
_entity_poly.type
_entity_poly.pdbx_seq_one_letter_code
_entity_poly.pdbx_strand_id
1 'polypeptide(L)'
;MSGIFSPNSALITDVNLMIQIVSLLIVAVAIGFKMKKNYRIHGMLMGIGVILHLLFFGVAMWPSFSGAFNFFTTSTSLLGVQTMWIHAIPGLITIILGLYVFVPWLLHVSNISRCFKNKRIMDVVLVSWLISLVFGVVTYLYFYT
;
A
#
# COMPACT_ATOMS: atom_id res chain seq x y z
N MET A 1 1.32 23.85 7.18
CA MET A 1 2.46 23.80 6.25
C MET A 1 1.91 23.39 4.91
N SER A 2 2.12 24.21 3.87
CA SER A 2 1.77 23.87 2.49
C SER A 2 2.58 22.65 2.04
N GLY A 3 1.99 21.84 1.16
CA GLY A 3 2.65 20.65 0.63
C GLY A 3 3.84 20.97 -0.29
N ILE A 4 4.56 19.91 -0.67
CA ILE A 4 5.73 20.00 -1.56
C ILE A 4 5.27 20.04 -3.03
N PHE A 5 4.25 19.26 -3.39
CA PHE A 5 3.77 19.12 -4.77
C PHE A 5 2.57 20.01 -5.07
N SER A 6 1.80 20.41 -4.06
CA SER A 6 0.67 21.30 -4.20
C SER A 6 0.54 22.21 -2.97
N PRO A 7 0.26 23.51 -3.15
CA PRO A 7 0.00 24.41 -2.04
C PRO A 7 -1.28 24.01 -1.26
N ASN A 8 -2.17 23.25 -1.88
CA ASN A 8 -3.43 22.79 -1.30
C ASN A 8 -3.29 21.47 -0.53
N SER A 9 -2.19 20.74 -0.68
CA SER A 9 -1.95 19.48 0.05
C SER A 9 -1.32 19.75 1.42
N ALA A 10 -1.55 18.85 2.36
CA ALA A 10 -0.77 18.82 3.60
C ALA A 10 0.58 18.12 3.33
N LEU A 11 1.65 18.57 3.99
CA LEU A 11 2.97 17.95 3.88
C LEU A 11 2.94 16.43 4.11
N ILE A 12 2.14 15.97 5.09
CA ILE A 12 2.00 14.54 5.39
C ILE A 12 1.42 13.75 4.24
N THR A 13 0.53 14.34 3.44
CA THR A 13 -0.08 13.69 2.27
C THR A 13 0.94 13.51 1.15
N ASP A 14 1.80 14.52 0.93
CA ASP A 14 2.87 14.46 -0.07
C ASP A 14 3.93 13.43 0.33
N VAL A 15 4.33 13.43 1.61
CA VAL A 15 5.27 12.42 2.15
C VAL A 15 4.68 11.02 2.01
N ASN A 16 3.39 10.84 2.29
CA ASN A 16 2.71 9.55 2.09
C ASN A 16 2.77 9.10 0.62
N LEU A 17 2.52 9.99 -0.33
CA LEU A 17 2.64 9.68 -1.76
C LEU A 17 4.07 9.27 -2.14
N MET A 18 5.09 10.00 -1.68
CA MET A 18 6.50 9.65 -1.91
C MET A 18 6.84 8.26 -1.36
N ILE A 19 6.42 7.95 -0.14
CA ILE A 19 6.67 6.64 0.49
C ILE A 19 5.97 5.51 -0.27
N GLN A 20 4.78 5.74 -0.80
CA GLN A 20 4.11 4.74 -1.63
C GLN A 20 4.86 4.47 -2.93
N ILE A 21 5.41 5.50 -3.58
CA ILE A 21 6.26 5.33 -4.77
C ILE A 21 7.54 4.56 -4.41
N VAL A 22 8.21 4.91 -3.30
CA VAL A 22 9.40 4.17 -2.83
C VAL A 22 9.05 2.72 -2.53
N SER A 23 7.89 2.45 -1.91
CA SER A 23 7.42 1.10 -1.64
C SER A 23 7.19 0.30 -2.93
N LEU A 24 6.67 0.94 -3.98
CA LEU A 24 6.53 0.30 -5.29
C LEU A 24 7.90 -0.11 -5.88
N LEU A 25 8.91 0.76 -5.77
CA LEU A 25 10.27 0.44 -6.22
C LEU A 25 10.86 -0.74 -5.43
N ILE A 26 10.66 -0.77 -4.11
CA ILE A 26 11.09 -1.89 -3.26
C ILE A 26 10.42 -3.19 -3.72
N VAL A 27 9.12 -3.18 -4.02
CA VAL A 27 8.41 -4.36 -4.52
C VAL A 27 8.91 -4.80 -5.88
N ALA A 28 9.19 -3.86 -6.80
CA ALA A 28 9.75 -4.19 -8.11
C ALA A 28 11.12 -4.89 -7.98
N VAL A 29 11.99 -4.38 -7.09
CA VAL A 29 13.29 -5.00 -6.78
C VAL A 29 13.07 -6.38 -6.13
N ALA A 30 12.12 -6.52 -5.21
CA ALA A 30 11.78 -7.79 -4.58
C ALA A 30 11.35 -8.86 -5.60
N ILE A 31 10.56 -8.48 -6.61
CA ILE A 31 10.17 -9.37 -7.71
C ILE A 31 11.41 -9.81 -8.52
N GLY A 32 12.35 -8.91 -8.77
CA GLY A 32 13.62 -9.24 -9.42
C GLY A 32 14.41 -10.31 -8.65
N PHE A 33 14.48 -10.23 -7.33
CA PHE A 33 15.10 -11.27 -6.49
C PHE A 33 14.33 -12.60 -6.50
N LYS A 34 12.99 -12.56 -6.58
CA LYS A 34 12.17 -13.77 -6.78
C LYS A 34 12.54 -14.48 -8.10
N MET A 35 12.72 -13.73 -9.19
CA MET A 35 13.13 -14.29 -10.48
C MET A 35 14.51 -14.93 -10.42
N LYS A 36 15.42 -14.39 -9.62
CA LYS A 36 16.75 -14.95 -9.36
C LYS A 36 16.72 -16.10 -8.32
N LYS A 37 15.53 -16.58 -7.91
CA LYS A 37 15.33 -17.62 -6.89
C LYS A 37 15.91 -17.28 -5.51
N ASN A 38 16.20 -16.01 -5.24
CA ASN A 38 16.64 -15.54 -3.93
C ASN A 38 15.43 -15.17 -3.06
N TYR A 39 14.73 -16.19 -2.58
CA TYR A 39 13.46 -16.02 -1.84
C TYR A 39 13.63 -15.36 -0.48
N ARG A 40 14.83 -15.43 0.11
CA ARG A 40 15.10 -14.78 1.40
C ARG A 40 15.10 -13.25 1.26
N ILE A 41 15.85 -12.72 0.29
CA ILE A 41 15.87 -11.27 0.03
C ILE A 41 14.50 -10.81 -0.48
N HIS A 42 13.86 -11.59 -1.37
CA HIS A 42 12.49 -11.30 -1.80
C HIS A 42 11.54 -11.12 -0.62
N GLY A 43 11.50 -12.09 0.33
CA GLY A 43 10.62 -12.04 1.49
C GLY A 43 10.92 -10.86 2.41
N MET A 44 12.20 -10.53 2.65
CA MET A 44 12.59 -9.36 3.45
C MET A 44 12.11 -8.05 2.82
N LEU A 45 12.32 -7.86 1.51
CA LEU A 45 11.92 -6.64 0.81
C LEU A 45 10.38 -6.49 0.75
N MET A 46 9.66 -7.61 0.51
CA MET A 46 8.19 -7.60 0.58
C MET A 46 7.69 -7.24 1.98
N GLY A 47 8.34 -7.76 3.02
CA GLY A 47 8.03 -7.42 4.41
C GLY A 47 8.26 -5.95 4.74
N ILE A 48 9.36 -5.37 4.28
CA ILE A 48 9.63 -3.93 4.43
C ILE A 48 8.52 -3.12 3.76
N GLY A 49 8.09 -3.49 2.57
CA GLY A 49 6.98 -2.84 1.88
C GLY A 49 5.67 -2.91 2.68
N VAL A 50 5.32 -4.08 3.23
CA VAL A 50 4.11 -4.24 4.06
C VAL A 50 4.18 -3.39 5.32
N ILE A 51 5.34 -3.34 6.00
CA ILE A 51 5.53 -2.52 7.20
C ILE A 51 5.40 -1.03 6.87
N LEU A 52 6.03 -0.56 5.80
CA LEU A 52 5.91 0.84 5.36
C LEU A 52 4.45 1.19 5.06
N HIS A 53 3.74 0.32 4.34
CA HIS A 53 2.33 0.53 4.04
C HIS A 53 1.46 0.60 5.31
N LEU A 54 1.68 -0.29 6.28
CA LEU A 54 0.99 -0.29 7.57
C LEU A 54 1.27 0.99 8.39
N LEU A 55 2.52 1.41 8.47
CA LEU A 55 2.91 2.63 9.20
C LEU A 55 2.22 3.86 8.61
N PHE A 56 2.29 4.05 7.29
CA PHE A 56 1.68 5.21 6.65
C PHE A 56 0.16 5.13 6.57
N PHE A 57 -0.42 3.93 6.57
CA PHE A 57 -1.85 3.77 6.81
C PHE A 57 -2.25 4.36 8.16
N GLY A 58 -1.54 4.01 9.25
CA GLY A 58 -1.85 4.51 10.60
C GLY A 58 -1.57 5.99 10.80
N VAL A 59 -0.48 6.52 10.23
CA VAL A 59 -0.02 7.90 10.49
C VAL A 59 -0.68 8.92 9.55
N ALA A 60 -0.92 8.57 8.30
CA ALA A 60 -1.41 9.51 7.30
C ALA A 60 -2.83 9.19 6.81
N MET A 61 -3.08 7.95 6.38
CA MET A 61 -4.34 7.60 5.72
C MET A 61 -5.49 7.50 6.71
N TRP A 62 -5.32 6.82 7.82
CA TRP A 62 -6.38 6.64 8.82
C TRP A 62 -6.87 7.95 9.43
N PRO A 63 -6.01 8.89 9.87
CA PRO A 63 -6.46 10.19 10.37
C PRO A 63 -7.19 11.01 9.30
N SER A 64 -6.68 11.02 8.06
CA SER A 64 -7.32 11.73 6.95
C SER A 64 -8.69 11.14 6.60
N PHE A 65 -8.79 9.82 6.56
CA PHE A 65 -10.04 9.12 6.28
C PHE A 65 -11.07 9.32 7.40
N SER A 66 -10.67 9.15 8.67
CA SER A 66 -11.56 9.29 9.81
C SER A 66 -12.08 10.73 9.96
N GLY A 67 -11.25 11.73 9.71
CA GLY A 67 -11.64 13.15 9.74
C GLY A 67 -12.64 13.53 8.65
N ALA A 68 -12.62 12.86 7.50
CA ALA A 68 -13.49 13.13 6.36
C ALA A 68 -14.55 12.03 6.14
N PHE A 69 -14.76 11.14 7.10
CA PHE A 69 -15.61 9.94 6.94
C PHE A 69 -17.03 10.28 6.48
N ASN A 70 -17.68 11.27 7.11
CA ASN A 70 -19.02 11.70 6.73
C ASN A 70 -19.08 12.18 5.27
N PHE A 71 -18.09 12.94 4.82
CA PHE A 71 -18.01 13.38 3.44
C PHE A 71 -17.89 12.18 2.48
N PHE A 72 -17.03 11.23 2.77
CA PHE A 72 -16.83 10.04 1.93
C PHE A 72 -18.04 9.09 1.89
N THR A 73 -18.88 9.09 2.90
CA THR A 73 -20.09 8.25 2.95
C THR A 73 -21.31 8.93 2.35
N THR A 74 -21.40 10.26 2.38
CA THR A 74 -22.55 11.00 1.86
C THR A 74 -22.38 11.43 0.40
N SER A 75 -21.16 11.69 -0.05
CA SER A 75 -20.84 12.21 -1.39
C SER A 75 -20.38 11.14 -2.36
N THR A 76 -20.96 9.95 -2.32
CA THR A 76 -20.54 8.75 -3.08
C THR A 76 -20.62 8.89 -4.59
N SER A 77 -21.38 9.85 -5.12
CA SER A 77 -21.49 10.14 -6.56
C SER A 77 -20.26 10.90 -7.12
N LEU A 78 -19.45 11.52 -6.26
CA LEU A 78 -18.27 12.25 -6.70
C LEU A 78 -17.15 11.28 -7.12
N LEU A 79 -16.55 11.53 -8.29
CA LEU A 79 -15.47 10.69 -8.84
C LEU A 79 -14.30 10.54 -7.85
N GLY A 80 -13.88 11.63 -7.20
CA GLY A 80 -12.81 11.58 -6.20
C GLY A 80 -13.12 10.69 -5.00
N VAL A 81 -14.39 10.63 -4.56
CA VAL A 81 -14.83 9.73 -3.50
C VAL A 81 -14.82 8.27 -3.97
N GLN A 82 -15.23 8.01 -5.21
CA GLN A 82 -15.17 6.67 -5.78
C GLN A 82 -13.72 6.17 -5.90
N THR A 83 -12.81 7.01 -6.40
CA THR A 83 -11.38 6.68 -6.50
C THR A 83 -10.76 6.44 -5.13
N MET A 84 -11.17 7.21 -4.11
CA MET A 84 -10.74 7.00 -2.72
C MET A 84 -11.18 5.62 -2.20
N TRP A 85 -12.40 5.19 -2.44
CA TRP A 85 -12.86 3.85 -2.02
C TRP A 85 -12.14 2.73 -2.76
N ILE A 86 -11.89 2.88 -4.08
CA ILE A 86 -11.10 1.92 -4.87
C ILE A 86 -9.64 1.89 -4.41
N HIS A 87 -9.12 2.98 -3.84
CA HIS A 87 -7.81 3.01 -3.17
C HIS A 87 -7.85 2.32 -1.78
N ALA A 88 -8.81 2.70 -0.94
CA ALA A 88 -8.83 2.30 0.47
C ALA A 88 -9.10 0.81 0.69
N ILE A 89 -10.08 0.23 -0.04
CA ILE A 89 -10.47 -1.17 0.14
C ILE A 89 -9.33 -2.13 -0.25
N PRO A 90 -8.73 -2.05 -1.46
CA PRO A 90 -7.59 -2.89 -1.80
C PRO A 90 -6.36 -2.62 -0.92
N GLY A 91 -6.16 -1.38 -0.46
CA GLY A 91 -5.10 -1.04 0.49
C GLY A 91 -5.24 -1.78 1.82
N LEU A 92 -6.46 -1.84 2.36
CA LEU A 92 -6.75 -2.60 3.58
C LEU A 92 -6.57 -4.11 3.37
N ILE A 93 -7.02 -4.65 2.24
CA ILE A 93 -6.79 -6.06 1.87
C ILE A 93 -5.29 -6.36 1.82
N THR A 94 -4.49 -5.45 1.23
CA THR A 94 -3.03 -5.58 1.16
C THR A 94 -2.39 -5.68 2.54
N ILE A 95 -2.84 -4.86 3.50
CA ILE A 95 -2.33 -4.89 4.88
C ILE A 95 -2.67 -6.23 5.54
N ILE A 96 -3.94 -6.62 5.52
CA ILE A 96 -4.41 -7.83 6.21
C ILE A 96 -3.73 -9.08 5.66
N LEU A 97 -3.80 -9.29 4.33
CA LEU A 97 -3.22 -10.46 3.69
C LEU A 97 -1.69 -10.39 3.67
N GLY A 98 -1.10 -9.20 3.53
CA GLY A 98 0.34 -8.99 3.60
C GLY A 98 0.91 -9.40 4.95
N LEU A 99 0.29 -8.99 6.05
CA LEU A 99 0.68 -9.41 7.41
C LEU A 99 0.45 -10.92 7.60
N TYR A 100 -0.66 -11.46 7.12
CA TYR A 100 -0.95 -12.90 7.18
C TYR A 100 0.14 -13.75 6.51
N VAL A 101 0.74 -13.29 5.42
CA VAL A 101 1.83 -13.99 4.74
C VAL A 101 3.18 -13.68 5.38
N PHE A 102 3.43 -12.42 5.73
CA PHE A 102 4.74 -11.96 6.20
C PHE A 102 5.08 -12.45 7.60
N VAL A 103 4.15 -12.38 8.56
CA VAL A 103 4.43 -12.76 9.95
C VAL A 103 4.85 -14.22 10.08
N PRO A 104 4.14 -15.23 9.53
CA PRO A 104 4.60 -16.60 9.56
C PRO A 104 5.91 -16.84 8.80
N TRP A 105 6.16 -16.09 7.72
CA TRP A 105 7.44 -16.16 7.02
C TRP A 105 8.59 -15.64 7.89
N LEU A 106 8.40 -14.51 8.60
CA LEU A 106 9.40 -13.92 9.48
C LEU A 106 9.81 -14.88 10.61
N LEU A 107 8.82 -15.62 11.16
CA LEU A 107 9.07 -16.60 12.23
C LEU A 107 9.80 -17.85 11.73
N HIS A 108 9.77 -18.14 10.42
CA HIS A 108 10.32 -19.37 9.83
C HIS A 108 11.04 -19.07 8.50
N VAL A 109 11.99 -18.15 8.52
CA VAL A 109 12.72 -17.65 7.32
C VAL A 109 13.39 -18.76 6.50
N SER A 110 13.76 -19.88 7.12
CA SER A 110 14.39 -21.02 6.46
C SER A 110 13.41 -21.91 5.67
N ASN A 111 12.09 -21.76 5.88
CA ASN A 111 11.10 -22.63 5.28
C ASN A 111 10.52 -22.07 3.98
N ILE A 112 11.23 -22.29 2.88
CA ILE A 112 10.84 -21.84 1.52
C ILE A 112 9.51 -22.46 1.06
N SER A 113 9.13 -23.65 1.54
CA SER A 113 7.90 -24.34 1.12
C SER A 113 6.64 -23.54 1.47
N ARG A 114 6.66 -22.76 2.55
CA ARG A 114 5.55 -21.86 2.93
C ARG A 114 5.31 -20.75 1.91
N CYS A 115 6.37 -20.24 1.27
CA CYS A 115 6.26 -19.23 0.22
C CYS A 115 5.47 -19.78 -0.98
N PHE A 116 5.76 -21.02 -1.40
CA PHE A 116 5.03 -21.66 -2.50
C PHE A 116 3.57 -21.99 -2.14
N LYS A 117 3.31 -22.41 -0.92
CA LYS A 117 1.94 -22.72 -0.44
C LYS A 117 1.04 -21.48 -0.49
N ASN A 118 1.59 -20.30 -0.18
CA ASN A 118 0.85 -19.04 -0.12
C ASN A 118 0.94 -18.20 -1.42
N LYS A 119 1.43 -18.79 -2.53
CA LYS A 119 1.64 -18.07 -3.79
C LYS A 119 0.40 -17.30 -4.25
N ARG A 120 -0.78 -17.91 -4.24
CA ARG A 120 -2.03 -17.27 -4.67
C ARG A 120 -2.38 -16.04 -3.81
N ILE A 121 -2.19 -16.14 -2.48
CA ILE A 121 -2.44 -15.03 -1.57
C ILE A 121 -1.44 -13.89 -1.86
N MET A 122 -0.17 -14.22 -2.10
CA MET A 122 0.86 -13.23 -2.46
C MET A 122 0.54 -12.52 -3.79
N ASP A 123 -0.01 -13.23 -4.78
CA ASP A 123 -0.44 -12.65 -6.04
C ASP A 123 -1.62 -11.69 -5.82
N VAL A 124 -2.60 -12.05 -4.97
CA VAL A 124 -3.71 -11.18 -4.57
C VAL A 124 -3.20 -9.93 -3.85
N VAL A 125 -2.26 -10.07 -2.90
CA VAL A 125 -1.64 -8.93 -2.19
C VAL A 125 -0.98 -7.98 -3.18
N LEU A 126 -0.22 -8.50 -4.15
CA LEU A 126 0.47 -7.68 -5.15
C LEU A 126 -0.52 -6.92 -6.03
N VAL A 127 -1.54 -7.60 -6.56
CA VAL A 127 -2.57 -6.98 -7.41
C VAL A 127 -3.35 -5.92 -6.63
N SER A 128 -3.80 -6.24 -5.42
CA SER A 128 -4.52 -5.28 -4.55
C SER A 128 -3.67 -4.06 -4.25
N TRP A 129 -2.37 -4.25 -4.01
CA TRP A 129 -1.45 -3.14 -3.76
C TRP A 129 -1.28 -2.24 -4.98
N LEU A 130 -1.10 -2.81 -6.18
CA LEU A 130 -0.99 -2.04 -7.42
C LEU A 130 -2.26 -1.23 -7.70
N ILE A 131 -3.44 -1.84 -7.51
CA ILE A 131 -4.72 -1.14 -7.65
C ILE A 131 -4.80 0.02 -6.65
N SER A 132 -4.51 -0.25 -5.38
CA SER A 132 -4.51 0.76 -4.34
C SER A 132 -3.56 1.91 -4.68
N LEU A 133 -2.34 1.63 -5.13
CA LEU A 133 -1.36 2.65 -5.47
C LEU A 133 -1.81 3.53 -6.64
N VAL A 134 -2.29 2.94 -7.74
CA VAL A 134 -2.77 3.68 -8.91
C VAL A 134 -3.92 4.61 -8.53
N PHE A 135 -4.92 4.08 -7.83
CA PHE A 135 -6.08 4.88 -7.42
C PHE A 135 -5.73 5.86 -6.27
N GLY A 136 -4.71 5.59 -5.48
CA GLY A 136 -4.16 6.55 -4.51
C GLY A 136 -3.57 7.78 -5.18
N VAL A 137 -2.82 7.60 -6.27
CA VAL A 137 -2.30 8.71 -7.09
C VAL A 137 -3.44 9.49 -7.74
N VAL A 138 -4.43 8.79 -8.33
CA VAL A 138 -5.60 9.45 -8.95
C VAL A 138 -6.39 10.26 -7.92
N THR A 139 -6.61 9.70 -6.72
CA THR A 139 -7.29 10.40 -5.63
C THR A 139 -6.50 11.64 -5.19
N TYR A 140 -5.17 11.50 -5.06
CA TYR A 140 -4.30 12.64 -4.74
C TYR A 140 -4.44 13.77 -5.78
N LEU A 141 -4.32 13.44 -7.06
CA LEU A 141 -4.47 14.42 -8.14
C LEU A 141 -5.85 15.08 -8.12
N TYR A 142 -6.91 14.32 -7.90
CA TYR A 142 -8.27 14.87 -7.88
C TYR A 142 -8.52 15.88 -6.73
N PHE A 143 -7.97 15.64 -5.55
CA PHE A 143 -8.25 16.48 -4.39
C PHE A 143 -7.25 17.62 -4.19
N TYR A 144 -6.04 17.54 -4.77
CA TYR A 144 -4.96 18.49 -4.46
C TYR A 144 -4.38 19.22 -5.68
N THR A 145 -4.73 18.85 -6.91
CA THR A 145 -4.38 19.59 -8.14
C THR A 145 -5.58 20.20 -8.81
#